data_fc67cb8acf6e44bacf055487e384103f
#
_entry.id   fc67cb8acf6e44bacf055487e384103f
#
_cell.length_a   1.000
_cell.length_b   1.000
_cell.length_c   1.000
_cell.angle_alpha   90.00
_cell.angle_beta   90.00
_cell.angle_gamma   90.00
#
_symmetry.space_group_name_H-M   'P 1'
#
loop_
_entity.id
_entity.type
_entity.pdbx_description
1 polymer ?
#
loop_
_entity_poly.entity_id
_entity_poly.type
_entity_poly.pdbx_seq_one_letter_code
_entity_poly.pdbx_strand_id
1 'polypeptide(L)'
;MIFSIQPPTSHGDHEIRPLMKKVYEMGSWCFDLPSANHLKSFKELKHLITDEALIGLCHIEVETGASLLGKPLHRFETKVISTIRRDLLPSNLTRNILPPSSSSEVFTQKEIDRIIFDPLRFEKALSLFDPEESPFLLIGEKYGDWLLALGRIDLLHEMVSKVRGKGFIPIFSGQWATFVLPKAKPLSVAAYAVPINKKWSLFDLERASDLIKKFDKPVISLNPLADGTLLKESEGAFSFLFDKLKIYAAIPKIASEEEAKNIVEVLMKFPSLIPPRKT
;
A
#
# COMPACT_ATOMS: atom_id res chain seq x y z
N MET A 1 -11.14 -0.30 9.74
CA MET A 1 -9.78 -0.88 9.82
C MET A 1 -9.62 -1.92 8.75
N ILE A 2 -8.46 -2.02 8.15
CA ILE A 2 -8.12 -3.00 7.11
C ILE A 2 -7.05 -3.91 7.71
N PHE A 3 -7.30 -5.22 7.77
CA PHE A 3 -6.34 -6.16 8.36
C PHE A 3 -5.51 -6.87 7.27
N SER A 4 -4.19 -6.90 7.44
CA SER A 4 -3.27 -7.68 6.62
C SER A 4 -2.85 -8.95 7.37
N ILE A 5 -3.19 -10.11 6.83
CA ILE A 5 -2.86 -11.39 7.43
C ILE A 5 -1.49 -11.84 6.95
N GLN A 6 -0.56 -11.98 7.86
CA GLN A 6 0.81 -12.41 7.54
C GLN A 6 1.26 -13.49 8.53
N PRO A 7 0.83 -14.74 8.36
CA PRO A 7 1.27 -15.83 9.22
C PRO A 7 2.79 -16.00 9.14
N PRO A 8 3.44 -16.48 10.20
CA PRO A 8 4.87 -16.77 10.19
C PRO A 8 5.25 -17.68 9.02
N THR A 9 6.37 -17.40 8.39
CA THR A 9 6.87 -18.16 7.21
C THR A 9 7.01 -19.65 7.44
N SER A 10 7.14 -20.08 8.71
CA SER A 10 7.19 -21.50 9.12
C SER A 10 5.87 -22.26 8.96
N HIS A 11 4.73 -21.57 8.84
CA HIS A 11 3.39 -22.18 8.81
C HIS A 11 2.75 -22.17 7.41
N GLY A 12 3.27 -21.41 6.48
CA GLY A 12 2.83 -21.37 5.08
C GLY A 12 1.45 -20.74 4.87
N ASP A 13 1.00 -20.75 3.61
CA ASP A 13 -0.25 -20.12 3.17
C ASP A 13 -1.53 -20.78 3.72
N HIS A 14 -1.42 -21.99 4.27
CA HIS A 14 -2.55 -22.75 4.79
C HIS A 14 -3.24 -22.09 5.99
N GLU A 15 -2.56 -21.19 6.68
CA GLU A 15 -3.09 -20.49 7.85
C GLU A 15 -3.76 -19.15 7.53
N ILE A 16 -3.63 -18.63 6.29
CA ILE A 16 -4.21 -17.34 5.92
C ILE A 16 -5.73 -17.35 6.11
N ARG A 17 -6.43 -18.32 5.53
CA ARG A 17 -7.90 -18.41 5.62
C ARG A 17 -8.43 -18.65 7.04
N PRO A 18 -7.89 -19.60 7.84
CA PRO A 18 -8.31 -19.77 9.22
C PRO A 18 -8.16 -18.50 10.06
N LEU A 19 -7.05 -17.80 9.92
CA LEU A 19 -6.81 -16.54 10.65
C LEU A 19 -7.72 -15.40 10.14
N MET A 20 -7.94 -15.27 8.83
CA MET A 20 -8.94 -14.34 8.28
C MET A 20 -10.33 -14.58 8.89
N LYS A 21 -10.75 -15.85 8.97
CA LYS A 21 -12.04 -16.21 9.56
C LYS A 21 -12.14 -15.76 11.01
N LYS A 22 -11.11 -16.00 11.80
CA LYS A 22 -11.06 -15.56 13.21
C LYS A 22 -11.16 -14.04 13.35
N VAL A 23 -10.41 -13.31 12.53
CA VAL A 23 -10.44 -11.83 12.50
C VAL A 23 -11.82 -11.32 12.07
N TYR A 24 -12.46 -11.99 11.11
CA TYR A 24 -13.85 -11.68 10.73
C TYR A 24 -14.83 -11.90 11.89
N GLU A 25 -14.74 -13.03 12.59
CA GLU A 25 -15.55 -13.35 13.77
C GLU A 25 -15.39 -12.32 14.90
N MET A 26 -14.22 -11.66 14.97
CA MET A 26 -13.96 -10.53 15.89
C MET A 26 -14.54 -9.19 15.39
N GLY A 27 -15.19 -9.17 14.21
CA GLY A 27 -15.90 -8.01 13.68
C GLY A 27 -15.17 -7.23 12.59
N SER A 28 -14.05 -7.71 12.05
CA SER A 28 -13.42 -7.11 10.88
C SER A 28 -14.13 -7.55 9.59
N TRP A 29 -14.36 -6.60 8.70
CA TRP A 29 -15.01 -6.84 7.41
C TRP A 29 -14.16 -6.40 6.20
N CYS A 30 -12.94 -5.91 6.43
CA CYS A 30 -12.04 -5.47 5.35
C CYS A 30 -10.66 -6.09 5.52
N PHE A 31 -10.18 -6.75 4.46
CA PHE A 31 -8.89 -7.43 4.44
C PHE A 31 -7.98 -6.91 3.34
N ASP A 32 -6.72 -6.73 3.68
CA ASP A 32 -5.63 -6.45 2.75
C ASP A 32 -5.19 -7.75 2.06
N LEU A 33 -5.12 -7.73 0.74
CA LEU A 33 -4.89 -8.90 -0.10
C LEU A 33 -3.63 -8.71 -0.97
N PRO A 34 -2.42 -8.73 -0.37
CA PRO A 34 -1.18 -8.38 -1.05
C PRO A 34 -0.67 -9.47 -2.00
N SER A 35 -1.28 -10.65 -2.03
CA SER A 35 -0.84 -11.74 -2.93
C SER A 35 -2.00 -12.59 -3.43
N ALA A 36 -1.74 -13.40 -4.48
CA ALA A 36 -2.70 -14.34 -5.02
C ALA A 36 -3.24 -15.34 -3.97
N ASN A 37 -2.42 -15.74 -3.00
CA ASN A 37 -2.84 -16.66 -1.93
C ASN A 37 -3.80 -15.98 -0.95
N HIS A 38 -3.58 -14.69 -0.65
CA HIS A 38 -4.53 -13.90 0.14
C HIS A 38 -5.87 -13.74 -0.59
N LEU A 39 -5.84 -13.42 -1.88
CA LEU A 39 -7.04 -13.31 -2.70
C LEU A 39 -7.81 -14.63 -2.77
N LYS A 40 -7.12 -15.75 -2.96
CA LYS A 40 -7.72 -17.09 -2.95
C LYS A 40 -8.39 -17.39 -1.60
N SER A 41 -7.65 -17.19 -0.50
CA SER A 41 -8.17 -17.41 0.86
C SER A 41 -9.37 -16.53 1.19
N PHE A 42 -9.36 -15.29 0.72
CA PHE A 42 -10.47 -14.35 0.86
C PHE A 42 -11.71 -14.81 0.09
N LYS A 43 -11.58 -15.22 -1.17
CA LYS A 43 -12.68 -15.75 -1.98
C LYS A 43 -13.30 -16.99 -1.33
N GLU A 44 -12.47 -17.92 -0.86
CA GLU A 44 -12.94 -19.11 -0.13
C GLU A 44 -13.69 -18.73 1.16
N LEU A 45 -13.20 -17.74 1.91
CA LEU A 45 -13.88 -17.25 3.11
C LEU A 45 -15.23 -16.60 2.75
N LYS A 46 -15.27 -15.75 1.72
CA LYS A 46 -16.49 -15.06 1.26
C LYS A 46 -17.58 -16.06 0.87
N HIS A 47 -17.21 -17.15 0.20
CA HIS A 47 -18.14 -18.24 -0.12
C HIS A 47 -18.68 -18.97 1.11
N LEU A 48 -17.87 -19.09 2.18
CA LEU A 48 -18.29 -19.78 3.41
C LEU A 48 -19.24 -18.97 4.26
N ILE A 49 -19.06 -17.64 4.32
CA ILE A 49 -19.82 -16.77 5.23
C ILE A 49 -20.96 -16.00 4.57
N THR A 50 -21.04 -16.00 3.24
CA THR A 50 -22.09 -15.32 2.45
C THR A 50 -22.40 -13.88 2.89
N ASP A 51 -21.39 -13.15 3.41
CA ASP A 51 -21.53 -11.78 3.89
C ASP A 51 -21.10 -10.80 2.78
N GLU A 52 -22.08 -10.07 2.25
CA GLU A 52 -21.84 -9.04 1.22
C GLU A 52 -21.02 -7.86 1.74
N ALA A 53 -21.02 -7.63 3.06
CA ALA A 53 -20.22 -6.55 3.66
C ALA A 53 -18.73 -6.86 3.71
N LEU A 54 -18.32 -8.13 3.51
CA LEU A 54 -16.91 -8.51 3.48
C LEU A 54 -16.26 -8.04 2.19
N ILE A 55 -15.25 -7.16 2.31
CA ILE A 55 -14.55 -6.57 1.19
C ILE A 55 -13.05 -6.76 1.27
N GLY A 56 -12.40 -6.80 0.09
CA GLY A 56 -10.95 -6.89 -0.06
C GLY A 56 -10.33 -5.58 -0.55
N LEU A 57 -9.10 -5.33 -0.13
CA LEU A 57 -8.18 -4.35 -0.71
C LEU A 57 -7.12 -5.13 -1.49
N CYS A 58 -7.24 -5.16 -2.80
CA CYS A 58 -6.28 -5.82 -3.68
C CYS A 58 -5.10 -4.91 -4.02
N HIS A 59 -3.98 -5.50 -4.43
CA HIS A 59 -2.78 -4.79 -4.88
C HIS A 59 -2.53 -5.06 -6.35
N ILE A 60 -2.22 -4.01 -7.11
CA ILE A 60 -1.74 -4.12 -8.48
C ILE A 60 -0.36 -3.50 -8.60
N GLU A 61 0.57 -4.27 -9.15
CA GLU A 61 1.94 -3.81 -9.36
C GLU A 61 2.02 -2.87 -10.56
N VAL A 62 2.43 -1.64 -10.32
CA VAL A 62 2.56 -0.58 -11.35
C VAL A 62 3.55 -0.97 -12.45
N GLU A 63 4.56 -1.78 -12.13
CA GLU A 63 5.53 -2.27 -13.11
C GLU A 63 4.90 -3.10 -14.22
N THR A 64 3.73 -3.71 -13.99
CA THR A 64 3.00 -4.44 -15.03
C THR A 64 2.48 -3.49 -16.10
N GLY A 65 2.21 -2.24 -15.72
CA GLY A 65 1.68 -1.21 -16.61
C GLY A 65 2.75 -0.26 -17.18
N ALA A 66 4.01 -0.31 -16.72
CA ALA A 66 5.08 0.55 -17.22
C ALA A 66 6.15 -0.27 -17.94
N SER A 67 6.47 0.08 -19.18
CA SER A 67 7.48 -0.62 -19.97
C SER A 67 8.44 0.33 -20.67
N LEU A 68 9.69 -0.13 -20.83
CA LEU A 68 10.71 0.50 -21.65
C LEU A 68 11.22 -0.52 -22.67
N LEU A 69 11.19 -0.17 -23.97
CA LEU A 69 11.60 -1.06 -25.06
C LEU A 69 10.88 -2.45 -25.00
N GLY A 70 9.61 -2.47 -24.63
CA GLY A 70 8.81 -3.70 -24.51
C GLY A 70 9.10 -4.55 -23.28
N LYS A 71 10.01 -4.11 -22.38
CA LYS A 71 10.33 -4.82 -21.14
C LYS A 71 9.74 -4.07 -19.94
N PRO A 72 9.20 -4.78 -18.93
CA PRO A 72 8.64 -4.15 -17.73
C PRO A 72 9.72 -3.39 -16.95
N LEU A 73 9.31 -2.31 -16.26
CA LEU A 73 10.22 -1.36 -15.63
C LEU A 73 11.16 -1.99 -14.59
N HIS A 74 10.74 -3.04 -13.90
CA HIS A 74 11.59 -3.75 -12.91
C HIS A 74 12.87 -4.35 -13.54
N ARG A 75 12.87 -4.64 -14.83
CA ARG A 75 14.10 -5.10 -15.53
C ARG A 75 15.19 -4.04 -15.60
N PHE A 76 14.87 -2.82 -15.28
CA PHE A 76 15.79 -1.67 -15.27
C PHE A 76 16.01 -1.13 -13.85
N GLU A 77 15.72 -1.91 -12.81
CA GLU A 77 15.77 -1.48 -11.40
C GLU A 77 17.07 -0.77 -11.04
N THR A 78 18.21 -1.36 -11.36
CA THR A 78 19.53 -0.79 -11.05
C THR A 78 19.70 0.58 -11.68
N LYS A 79 19.28 0.73 -12.95
CA LYS A 79 19.38 1.99 -13.69
C LYS A 79 18.42 3.06 -13.15
N VAL A 80 17.20 2.67 -12.76
CA VAL A 80 16.24 3.55 -12.08
C VAL A 80 16.82 4.06 -10.77
N ILE A 81 17.31 3.16 -9.92
CA ILE A 81 17.90 3.51 -8.61
C ILE A 81 19.09 4.46 -8.78
N SER A 82 19.98 4.19 -9.75
CA SER A 82 21.13 5.06 -10.05
C SER A 82 20.69 6.46 -10.50
N THR A 83 19.63 6.55 -11.31
CA THR A 83 19.05 7.81 -11.75
C THR A 83 18.47 8.61 -10.59
N ILE A 84 17.66 7.95 -9.74
CA ILE A 84 17.07 8.58 -8.54
C ILE A 84 18.15 9.10 -7.59
N ARG A 85 19.21 8.32 -7.39
CA ARG A 85 20.35 8.74 -6.55
C ARG A 85 21.01 10.00 -7.07
N ARG A 86 21.29 10.05 -8.37
CA ARG A 86 21.94 11.21 -8.99
C ARG A 86 21.08 12.47 -8.87
N ASP A 87 19.78 12.36 -9.16
CA ASP A 87 18.94 13.52 -9.46
C ASP A 87 18.12 14.02 -8.24
N LEU A 88 17.83 13.15 -7.27
CA LEU A 88 16.88 13.47 -6.22
C LEU A 88 17.43 13.44 -4.80
N LEU A 89 18.52 12.73 -4.55
CA LEU A 89 18.97 12.51 -3.18
C LEU A 89 20.31 13.20 -2.91
N PRO A 90 20.41 14.00 -1.84
CA PRO A 90 21.70 14.47 -1.34
C PRO A 90 22.65 13.30 -1.09
N SER A 91 23.91 13.44 -1.45
CA SER A 91 24.92 12.36 -1.40
C SER A 91 25.11 11.74 -0.02
N ASN A 92 24.82 12.48 1.06
CA ASN A 92 24.87 12.00 2.44
C ASN A 92 23.69 11.07 2.83
N LEU A 93 22.55 11.17 2.15
CA LEU A 93 21.36 10.34 2.40
C LEU A 93 21.33 9.07 1.54
N THR A 94 22.00 9.08 0.39
CA THR A 94 21.96 7.96 -0.57
C THR A 94 22.57 6.67 -0.06
N ARG A 95 23.57 6.76 0.83
CA ARG A 95 24.30 5.57 1.32
C ARG A 95 23.48 4.64 2.19
N ASN A 96 22.49 5.15 2.91
CA ASN A 96 21.76 4.39 3.92
C ASN A 96 20.37 3.92 3.46
N ILE A 97 19.91 4.34 2.29
CA ILE A 97 18.48 4.25 1.94
C ILE A 97 18.24 3.42 0.69
N LEU A 98 19.13 3.49 -0.27
CA LEU A 98 19.03 2.71 -1.49
C LEU A 98 20.10 1.62 -1.51
N PRO A 99 19.79 0.41 -1.98
CA PRO A 99 20.79 -0.65 -2.10
C PRO A 99 21.98 -0.15 -2.93
N PRO A 100 23.20 -0.61 -2.66
CA PRO A 100 24.36 -0.23 -3.45
C PRO A 100 24.10 -0.60 -4.92
N SER A 101 24.19 0.40 -5.79
CA SER A 101 24.08 0.18 -7.23
C SER A 101 25.44 -0.25 -7.74
N SER A 102 25.50 -1.41 -8.39
CA SER A 102 26.70 -1.89 -9.07
C SER A 102 26.93 -1.22 -10.44
N SER A 103 25.98 -0.43 -10.91
CA SER A 103 26.00 0.22 -12.22
C SER A 103 26.16 1.72 -12.07
N SER A 104 27.08 2.30 -12.85
CA SER A 104 27.19 3.74 -13.08
C SER A 104 26.19 4.26 -14.13
N GLU A 105 25.42 3.37 -14.75
CA GLU A 105 24.44 3.75 -15.75
C GLU A 105 23.25 4.45 -15.14
N VAL A 106 22.88 5.57 -15.72
CA VAL A 106 21.70 6.37 -15.39
C VAL A 106 20.83 6.55 -16.62
N PHE A 107 19.54 6.78 -16.42
CA PHE A 107 18.68 7.12 -17.53
C PHE A 107 19.02 8.51 -18.09
N THR A 108 19.06 8.60 -19.41
CA THR A 108 18.96 9.88 -20.12
C THR A 108 17.49 10.32 -20.19
N GLN A 109 17.26 11.62 -20.37
CA GLN A 109 15.88 12.12 -20.53
C GLN A 109 15.15 11.42 -21.69
N LYS A 110 15.85 11.17 -22.82
CA LYS A 110 15.29 10.44 -23.98
C LYS A 110 14.84 9.01 -23.64
N GLU A 111 15.51 8.34 -22.72
CA GLU A 111 15.09 7.00 -22.27
C GLU A 111 13.90 7.08 -21.30
N ILE A 112 13.90 8.08 -20.42
CA ILE A 112 12.74 8.32 -19.51
C ILE A 112 11.49 8.60 -20.34
N ASP A 113 11.58 9.44 -21.37
CA ASP A 113 10.47 9.79 -22.26
C ASP A 113 9.94 8.58 -23.06
N ARG A 114 10.77 7.54 -23.24
CA ARG A 114 10.41 6.28 -23.89
C ARG A 114 9.76 5.25 -22.96
N ILE A 115 9.67 5.51 -21.67
CA ILE A 115 8.87 4.68 -20.78
C ILE A 115 7.41 4.92 -21.15
N ILE A 116 6.67 3.88 -21.48
CA ILE A 116 5.28 3.98 -21.95
C ILE A 116 4.35 3.14 -21.07
N PHE A 117 3.09 3.48 -21.10
CA PHE A 117 2.03 2.62 -20.56
C PHE A 117 1.84 1.40 -21.44
N ASP A 118 1.72 0.23 -20.81
CA ASP A 118 1.42 -1.06 -21.47
C ASP A 118 0.00 -1.52 -21.08
N PRO A 119 -1.01 -1.08 -21.81
CA PRO A 119 -2.40 -1.33 -21.42
C PRO A 119 -2.75 -2.81 -21.43
N LEU A 120 -2.21 -3.60 -22.35
CA LEU A 120 -2.54 -5.02 -22.45
C LEU A 120 -2.03 -5.81 -21.23
N ARG A 121 -0.79 -5.56 -20.83
CA ARG A 121 -0.20 -6.20 -19.65
C ARG A 121 -0.91 -5.76 -18.38
N PHE A 122 -1.22 -4.47 -18.26
CA PHE A 122 -1.92 -3.93 -17.10
C PHE A 122 -3.35 -4.46 -16.99
N GLU A 123 -4.11 -4.52 -18.10
CA GLU A 123 -5.45 -5.09 -18.12
C GLU A 123 -5.46 -6.59 -17.79
N LYS A 124 -4.46 -7.34 -18.23
CA LYS A 124 -4.30 -8.74 -17.85
C LYS A 124 -4.10 -8.90 -16.33
N ALA A 125 -3.28 -8.06 -15.71
CA ALA A 125 -3.10 -8.06 -14.26
C ALA A 125 -4.40 -7.65 -13.54
N LEU A 126 -5.08 -6.62 -14.04
CA LEU A 126 -6.32 -6.11 -13.47
C LEU A 126 -7.47 -7.12 -13.54
N SER A 127 -7.51 -7.97 -14.58
CA SER A 127 -8.55 -9.00 -14.77
C SER A 127 -8.52 -10.12 -13.72
N LEU A 128 -7.51 -10.19 -12.87
CA LEU A 128 -7.45 -11.14 -11.75
C LEU A 128 -8.40 -10.74 -10.60
N PHE A 129 -8.82 -9.49 -10.56
CA PHE A 129 -9.63 -8.91 -9.50
C PHE A 129 -11.07 -8.65 -9.97
N ASP A 130 -11.99 -8.69 -9.02
CA ASP A 130 -13.41 -8.38 -9.22
C ASP A 130 -13.79 -7.16 -8.36
N PRO A 131 -14.27 -6.05 -8.95
CA PRO A 131 -14.65 -4.86 -8.20
C PRO A 131 -15.86 -5.07 -7.27
N GLU A 132 -16.72 -6.06 -7.53
CA GLU A 132 -17.85 -6.38 -6.64
C GLU A 132 -17.36 -7.08 -5.36
N GLU A 133 -16.32 -7.91 -5.45
CA GLU A 133 -15.74 -8.60 -4.30
C GLU A 133 -14.70 -7.73 -3.57
N SER A 134 -13.93 -6.96 -4.31
CA SER A 134 -12.78 -6.21 -3.83
C SER A 134 -12.74 -4.83 -4.48
N PRO A 135 -13.62 -3.90 -4.05
CA PRO A 135 -13.78 -2.61 -4.73
C PRO A 135 -12.54 -1.72 -4.63
N PHE A 136 -11.70 -1.90 -3.62
CA PHE A 136 -10.51 -1.09 -3.41
C PHE A 136 -9.29 -1.73 -4.07
N LEU A 137 -8.53 -0.91 -4.81
CA LEU A 137 -7.30 -1.35 -5.46
C LEU A 137 -6.14 -0.43 -5.12
N LEU A 138 -5.12 -0.99 -4.47
CA LEU A 138 -3.88 -0.30 -4.15
C LEU A 138 -2.97 -0.28 -5.39
N ILE A 139 -2.54 0.90 -5.79
CA ILE A 139 -1.66 1.14 -6.95
C ILE A 139 -0.44 1.92 -6.47
N GLY A 140 0.73 1.53 -6.90
CA GLY A 140 1.94 2.32 -6.65
C GLY A 140 3.04 1.49 -6.02
N GLU A 141 3.11 1.50 -4.71
CA GLU A 141 4.21 0.93 -3.94
C GLU A 141 5.58 1.46 -4.42
N LYS A 142 6.58 0.60 -4.47
CA LYS A 142 7.95 0.94 -4.87
C LYS A 142 8.02 1.58 -6.28
N TYR A 143 7.30 1.02 -7.23
CA TYR A 143 7.37 1.45 -8.64
C TYR A 143 6.57 2.73 -8.90
N GLY A 144 5.55 3.00 -8.10
CA GLY A 144 4.84 4.28 -8.10
C GLY A 144 5.78 5.43 -7.71
N ASP A 145 6.57 5.24 -6.66
CA ASP A 145 7.61 6.20 -6.24
C ASP A 145 8.63 6.45 -7.34
N TRP A 146 9.03 5.40 -8.07
CA TRP A 146 9.98 5.52 -9.16
C TRP A 146 9.42 6.33 -10.33
N LEU A 147 8.18 6.08 -10.74
CA LEU A 147 7.55 6.87 -11.80
C LEU A 147 7.41 8.34 -11.41
N LEU A 148 7.05 8.63 -10.15
CA LEU A 148 7.03 10.00 -9.62
C LEU A 148 8.43 10.62 -9.62
N ALA A 149 9.46 9.85 -9.29
CA ALA A 149 10.84 10.29 -9.26
C ALA A 149 11.40 10.58 -10.65
N LEU A 150 11.02 9.79 -11.64
CA LEU A 150 11.37 9.99 -13.05
C LEU A 150 10.49 11.06 -13.73
N GLY A 151 9.55 11.70 -13.02
CA GLY A 151 8.66 12.71 -13.59
C GLY A 151 7.54 12.14 -14.46
N ARG A 152 7.27 10.82 -14.42
CA ARG A 152 6.29 10.12 -15.26
C ARG A 152 4.94 9.90 -14.54
N ILE A 153 4.43 10.96 -13.92
CA ILE A 153 3.10 10.95 -13.32
C ILE A 153 1.97 10.73 -14.35
N ASP A 154 2.22 11.08 -15.61
CA ASP A 154 1.34 10.81 -16.75
C ASP A 154 0.94 9.32 -16.82
N LEU A 155 1.89 8.40 -16.67
CA LEU A 155 1.64 6.96 -16.68
C LEU A 155 0.77 6.52 -15.49
N LEU A 156 0.98 7.13 -14.32
CA LEU A 156 0.13 6.86 -13.16
C LEU A 156 -1.31 7.35 -13.38
N HIS A 157 -1.49 8.49 -14.06
CA HIS A 157 -2.82 8.96 -14.44
C HIS A 157 -3.54 7.97 -15.38
N GLU A 158 -2.82 7.41 -16.36
CA GLU A 158 -3.38 6.40 -17.27
C GLU A 158 -3.80 5.14 -16.51
N MET A 159 -2.94 4.62 -15.62
CA MET A 159 -3.24 3.45 -14.79
C MET A 159 -4.45 3.69 -13.87
N VAL A 160 -4.48 4.82 -13.17
CA VAL A 160 -5.61 5.21 -12.30
C VAL A 160 -6.91 5.32 -13.11
N SER A 161 -6.86 5.90 -14.30
CA SER A 161 -8.01 5.99 -15.20
C SER A 161 -8.52 4.60 -15.61
N LYS A 162 -7.63 3.68 -15.96
CA LYS A 162 -7.98 2.30 -16.31
C LYS A 162 -8.65 1.57 -15.14
N VAL A 163 -8.08 1.69 -13.94
CA VAL A 163 -8.63 1.08 -12.72
C VAL A 163 -10.04 1.59 -12.45
N ARG A 164 -10.26 2.90 -12.53
CA ARG A 164 -11.60 3.50 -12.35
C ARG A 164 -12.58 3.07 -13.44
N GLY A 165 -12.12 3.00 -14.69
CA GLY A 165 -12.93 2.54 -15.83
C GLY A 165 -13.39 1.09 -15.71
N LYS A 166 -12.74 0.28 -14.86
CA LYS A 166 -13.12 -1.08 -14.52
C LYS A 166 -14.01 -1.19 -13.27
N GLY A 167 -14.39 -0.07 -12.67
CA GLY A 167 -15.28 -0.04 -11.50
C GLY A 167 -14.57 -0.08 -10.15
N PHE A 168 -13.23 -0.11 -10.11
CA PHE A 168 -12.48 -0.08 -8.85
C PHE A 168 -12.33 1.33 -8.30
N ILE A 169 -12.11 1.42 -6.99
CA ILE A 169 -11.77 2.62 -6.24
C ILE A 169 -10.25 2.60 -6.00
N PRO A 170 -9.44 3.38 -6.75
CA PRO A 170 -8.00 3.37 -6.60
C PRO A 170 -7.54 4.08 -5.33
N ILE A 171 -6.55 3.49 -4.66
CA ILE A 171 -5.79 4.06 -3.56
C ILE A 171 -4.33 4.11 -4.01
N PHE A 172 -3.68 5.27 -3.95
CA PHE A 172 -2.27 5.37 -4.32
C PHE A 172 -1.37 5.02 -3.13
N SER A 173 -0.43 4.13 -3.35
CA SER A 173 0.54 3.71 -2.34
C SER A 173 1.95 4.15 -2.70
N GLY A 174 2.72 4.60 -1.72
CA GLY A 174 4.13 4.91 -1.88
C GLY A 174 4.91 4.78 -0.58
N GLN A 175 6.23 4.64 -0.71
CA GLN A 175 7.11 4.40 0.44
C GLN A 175 7.59 5.70 1.11
N TRP A 176 7.67 6.81 0.35
CA TRP A 176 8.23 8.07 0.81
C TRP A 176 7.16 9.11 1.06
N ALA A 177 6.53 9.10 2.22
CA ALA A 177 5.43 10.00 2.53
C ALA A 177 5.72 11.47 2.18
N THR A 178 6.90 11.99 2.56
CA THR A 178 7.30 13.38 2.30
C THR A 178 7.56 13.73 0.85
N PHE A 179 7.82 12.73 0.02
CA PHE A 179 8.03 12.88 -1.42
C PHE A 179 6.75 12.58 -2.21
N VAL A 180 6.08 11.49 -1.85
CA VAL A 180 4.94 10.94 -2.59
C VAL A 180 3.68 11.80 -2.42
N LEU A 181 3.33 12.16 -1.19
CA LEU A 181 2.06 12.87 -0.94
C LEU A 181 1.93 14.17 -1.73
N PRO A 182 2.94 15.07 -1.78
CA PRO A 182 2.85 16.28 -2.58
C PRO A 182 2.79 16.02 -4.08
N LYS A 183 3.60 15.06 -4.57
CA LYS A 183 3.72 14.78 -6.00
C LYS A 183 2.54 13.99 -6.55
N ALA A 184 2.04 13.02 -5.80
CA ALA A 184 0.90 12.20 -6.20
C ALA A 184 -0.46 12.90 -5.97
N LYS A 185 -0.49 14.04 -5.28
CA LYS A 185 -1.73 14.79 -4.98
C LYS A 185 -2.64 15.04 -6.20
N PRO A 186 -2.13 15.27 -7.43
CA PRO A 186 -2.97 15.43 -8.62
C PRO A 186 -3.70 14.16 -9.07
N LEU A 187 -3.28 12.97 -8.61
CA LEU A 187 -3.94 11.72 -9.00
C LEU A 187 -5.39 11.66 -8.50
N SER A 188 -6.28 11.15 -9.35
CA SER A 188 -7.70 10.99 -9.03
C SER A 188 -7.95 9.69 -8.25
N VAL A 189 -7.44 9.63 -7.02
CA VAL A 189 -7.54 8.48 -6.10
C VAL A 189 -8.35 8.83 -4.87
N ALA A 190 -8.92 7.82 -4.22
CA ALA A 190 -9.76 7.99 -3.03
C ALA A 190 -8.93 8.27 -1.77
N ALA A 191 -7.74 7.69 -1.68
CA ALA A 191 -6.84 7.84 -0.54
C ALA A 191 -5.38 7.62 -0.95
N TYR A 192 -4.47 7.92 0.00
CA TYR A 192 -3.03 7.72 -0.15
C TYR A 192 -2.53 6.84 0.99
N ALA A 193 -1.85 5.75 0.66
CA ALA A 193 -1.30 4.81 1.62
C ALA A 193 0.22 4.95 1.72
N VAL A 194 0.74 5.22 2.93
CA VAL A 194 2.17 5.41 3.17
C VAL A 194 2.60 4.73 4.47
N PRO A 195 3.82 4.19 4.55
CA PRO A 195 4.36 3.67 5.79
C PRO A 195 4.60 4.82 6.78
N ILE A 196 3.83 4.81 7.86
CA ILE A 196 4.02 5.73 9.00
C ILE A 196 3.53 5.07 10.27
N ASN A 197 4.32 5.17 11.34
CA ASN A 197 3.98 4.72 12.67
C ASN A 197 4.68 5.59 13.73
N LYS A 198 4.41 5.34 15.02
CA LYS A 198 4.96 6.12 16.13
C LYS A 198 6.49 6.15 16.19
N LYS A 199 7.16 5.11 15.67
CA LYS A 199 8.62 4.98 15.71
C LYS A 199 9.30 5.44 14.43
N TRP A 200 8.59 5.36 13.28
CA TRP A 200 9.26 5.41 12.01
C TRP A 200 8.37 5.94 10.88
N SER A 201 8.98 6.72 10.01
CA SER A 201 8.60 6.96 8.63
C SER A 201 9.88 7.09 7.82
N LEU A 202 9.87 6.70 6.57
CA LEU A 202 11.05 6.75 5.73
C LEU A 202 11.58 8.20 5.67
N PHE A 203 12.86 8.40 6.00
CA PHE A 203 13.66 9.61 6.05
C PHE A 203 13.43 10.54 7.25
N ASP A 204 12.21 10.94 7.56
CA ASP A 204 11.95 11.97 8.56
C ASP A 204 10.51 11.86 9.09
N LEU A 205 10.36 11.31 10.28
CA LEU A 205 9.08 11.12 10.93
C LEU A 205 8.38 12.45 11.26
N GLU A 206 9.13 13.45 11.73
CA GLU A 206 8.57 14.74 12.11
C GLU A 206 7.99 15.45 10.89
N ARG A 207 8.79 15.57 9.83
CA ARG A 207 8.37 16.17 8.56
C ARG A 207 7.22 15.41 7.92
N ALA A 208 7.24 14.08 7.94
CA ALA A 208 6.14 13.25 7.45
C ALA A 208 4.85 13.51 8.24
N SER A 209 4.96 13.57 9.57
CA SER A 209 3.84 13.85 10.47
C SER A 209 3.22 15.23 10.21
N ASP A 210 4.05 16.25 10.05
CA ASP A 210 3.58 17.61 9.78
C ASP A 210 2.94 17.75 8.40
N LEU A 211 3.49 17.04 7.41
CA LEU A 211 2.90 17.00 6.08
C LEU A 211 1.52 16.32 6.11
N ILE A 212 1.41 15.16 6.76
CA ILE A 212 0.15 14.41 6.84
C ILE A 212 -0.94 15.22 7.53
N LYS A 213 -0.64 15.90 8.65
CA LYS A 213 -1.59 16.76 9.36
C LYS A 213 -2.18 17.88 8.47
N LYS A 214 -1.39 18.37 7.51
CA LYS A 214 -1.77 19.45 6.58
C LYS A 214 -2.33 18.93 5.26
N PHE A 215 -2.28 17.62 5.06
CA PHE A 215 -2.72 17.02 3.81
C PHE A 215 -4.24 16.93 3.79
N ASP A 216 -4.86 17.46 2.74
CA ASP A 216 -6.31 17.62 2.60
C ASP A 216 -7.06 16.42 2.03
N LYS A 217 -6.38 15.30 1.88
CA LYS A 217 -6.94 14.04 1.36
C LYS A 217 -6.73 12.88 2.35
N PRO A 218 -7.57 11.84 2.31
CA PRO A 218 -7.45 10.71 3.21
C PRO A 218 -6.08 10.03 3.10
N VAL A 219 -5.43 9.81 4.23
CA VAL A 219 -4.18 9.07 4.34
C VAL A 219 -4.41 7.77 5.12
N ILE A 220 -3.83 6.68 4.63
CA ILE A 220 -3.85 5.35 5.22
C ILE A 220 -2.45 5.03 5.70
N SER A 221 -2.32 4.58 6.95
CA SER A 221 -1.04 4.10 7.48
C SER A 221 -0.80 2.65 7.06
N LEU A 222 0.27 2.44 6.31
CA LEU A 222 0.87 1.12 6.11
C LEU A 222 1.81 0.83 7.29
N ASN A 223 1.83 -0.42 7.77
CA ASN A 223 2.70 -0.86 8.86
C ASN A 223 2.57 -0.04 10.17
N PRO A 224 1.35 0.17 10.69
CA PRO A 224 1.09 1.02 11.87
C PRO A 224 1.80 0.54 13.14
N LEU A 225 2.10 -0.76 13.23
CA LEU A 225 2.72 -1.40 14.39
C LEU A 225 4.23 -1.71 14.20
N ALA A 226 4.86 -1.12 13.18
CA ALA A 226 6.31 -1.23 12.94
C ALA A 226 6.80 -2.70 12.94
N ASP A 227 6.19 -3.52 12.08
CA ASP A 227 6.45 -4.97 11.95
C ASP A 227 6.38 -5.72 13.30
N GLY A 228 5.38 -5.39 14.12
CA GLY A 228 5.12 -6.02 15.41
C GLY A 228 5.88 -5.40 16.59
N THR A 229 6.87 -4.54 16.35
CA THR A 229 7.66 -3.94 17.47
C THR A 229 6.87 -3.02 18.39
N LEU A 230 5.68 -2.58 17.95
CA LEU A 230 4.75 -1.75 18.72
C LEU A 230 3.52 -2.51 19.23
N LEU A 231 3.46 -3.83 19.10
CA LEU A 231 2.32 -4.63 19.58
C LEU A 231 2.01 -4.42 21.05
N LYS A 232 3.04 -4.38 21.90
CA LYS A 232 2.89 -4.13 23.35
C LYS A 232 2.48 -2.69 23.68
N GLU A 233 2.65 -1.77 22.75
CA GLU A 233 2.31 -0.34 22.86
C GLU A 233 1.23 0.04 21.83
N SER A 234 0.40 -0.91 21.40
CA SER A 234 -0.56 -0.75 20.30
C SER A 234 -1.52 0.42 20.52
N GLU A 235 -2.00 0.64 21.76
CA GLU A 235 -2.85 1.79 22.08
C GLU A 235 -2.15 3.13 21.80
N GLY A 236 -0.92 3.28 22.27
CA GLY A 236 -0.11 4.49 22.01
C GLY A 236 0.26 4.66 20.52
N ALA A 237 0.42 3.55 19.80
CA ALA A 237 0.67 3.57 18.35
C ALA A 237 -0.58 4.04 17.58
N PHE A 238 -1.76 3.53 17.90
CA PHE A 238 -3.00 3.94 17.26
C PHE A 238 -3.44 5.35 17.66
N SER A 239 -3.26 5.74 18.95
CA SER A 239 -3.49 7.14 19.36
C SER A 239 -2.60 8.12 18.59
N PHE A 240 -1.30 7.79 18.37
CA PHE A 240 -0.44 8.59 17.52
C PHE A 240 -1.02 8.75 16.10
N LEU A 241 -1.50 7.69 15.49
CA LEU A 241 -2.04 7.74 14.14
C LEU A 241 -3.38 8.48 14.06
N PHE A 242 -4.32 8.11 14.92
CA PHE A 242 -5.70 8.59 14.79
C PHE A 242 -5.94 9.93 15.50
N ASP A 243 -5.39 10.12 16.72
CA ASP A 243 -5.61 11.34 17.47
C ASP A 243 -4.65 12.45 17.07
N LYS A 244 -3.37 12.14 16.87
CA LYS A 244 -2.36 13.15 16.52
C LYS A 244 -2.24 13.45 15.05
N LEU A 245 -2.21 12.40 14.17
CA LEU A 245 -2.02 12.58 12.74
C LEU A 245 -3.33 12.67 11.96
N LYS A 246 -4.46 12.27 12.56
CA LYS A 246 -5.77 12.21 11.88
C LYS A 246 -5.76 11.30 10.65
N ILE A 247 -5.03 10.19 10.75
CA ILE A 247 -5.00 9.14 9.71
C ILE A 247 -6.43 8.58 9.53
N TYR A 248 -6.83 8.39 8.27
CA TYR A 248 -8.17 7.91 7.94
C TYR A 248 -8.37 6.42 8.24
N ALA A 249 -7.36 5.60 7.94
CA ALA A 249 -7.35 4.17 8.20
C ALA A 249 -5.93 3.66 8.44
N ALA A 250 -5.79 2.45 8.96
CA ALA A 250 -4.50 1.78 9.12
C ALA A 250 -4.61 0.31 8.72
N ILE A 251 -3.48 -0.26 8.26
CA ILE A 251 -3.36 -1.65 7.82
C ILE A 251 -2.37 -2.38 8.75
N PRO A 252 -2.80 -2.84 9.94
CA PRO A 252 -1.96 -3.66 10.79
C PRO A 252 -1.76 -5.06 10.19
N LYS A 253 -0.52 -5.54 10.24
CA LYS A 253 -0.16 -6.91 9.93
C LYS A 253 -0.41 -7.78 11.16
N ILE A 254 -1.00 -8.96 10.94
CA ILE A 254 -1.37 -9.92 11.98
C ILE A 254 -0.79 -11.28 11.64
N ALA A 255 -0.06 -11.86 12.59
CA ALA A 255 0.55 -13.18 12.45
C ALA A 255 -0.17 -14.28 13.26
N SER A 256 -1.02 -13.90 14.24
CA SER A 256 -1.70 -14.84 15.11
C SER A 256 -3.08 -14.35 15.57
N GLU A 257 -3.89 -15.28 16.09
CA GLU A 257 -5.19 -14.96 16.69
C GLU A 257 -5.05 -14.07 17.93
N GLU A 258 -4.01 -14.27 18.73
CA GLU A 258 -3.70 -13.46 19.92
C GLU A 258 -3.40 -12.00 19.55
N GLU A 259 -2.58 -11.79 18.52
CA GLU A 259 -2.31 -10.46 17.99
C GLU A 259 -3.58 -9.78 17.47
N ALA A 260 -4.41 -10.53 16.74
CA ALA A 260 -5.69 -10.04 16.23
C ALA A 260 -6.58 -9.55 17.36
N LYS A 261 -6.74 -10.38 18.42
CA LYS A 261 -7.56 -10.05 19.58
C LYS A 261 -7.07 -8.80 20.29
N ASN A 262 -5.78 -8.70 20.54
CA ASN A 262 -5.18 -7.51 21.18
C ASN A 262 -5.45 -6.24 20.34
N ILE A 263 -5.24 -6.31 19.03
CA ILE A 263 -5.45 -5.16 18.15
C ILE A 263 -6.93 -4.76 18.11
N VAL A 264 -7.85 -5.72 18.00
CA VAL A 264 -9.29 -5.44 17.97
C VAL A 264 -9.75 -4.79 19.28
N GLU A 265 -9.31 -5.32 20.44
CA GLU A 265 -9.62 -4.74 21.75
C GLU A 265 -9.14 -3.29 21.89
N VAL A 266 -7.93 -3.00 21.40
CA VAL A 266 -7.39 -1.63 21.39
C VAL A 266 -8.20 -0.72 20.46
N LEU A 267 -8.57 -1.22 19.27
CA LEU A 267 -9.32 -0.44 18.29
C LEU A 267 -10.74 -0.09 18.74
N MET A 268 -11.36 -0.91 19.58
CA MET A 268 -12.66 -0.59 20.19
C MET A 268 -12.63 0.69 21.05
N LYS A 269 -11.44 1.12 21.48
CA LYS A 269 -11.24 2.40 22.18
C LYS A 269 -11.30 3.63 21.24
N PHE A 270 -11.30 3.40 19.91
CA PHE A 270 -11.39 4.44 18.88
C PHE A 270 -12.70 4.30 18.07
N PRO A 271 -13.85 4.58 18.67
CA PRO A 271 -15.18 4.26 18.10
C PRO A 271 -15.48 4.99 16.78
N SER A 272 -14.81 6.13 16.52
CA SER A 272 -14.95 6.89 15.28
C SER A 272 -14.39 6.16 14.03
N LEU A 273 -13.66 5.07 14.22
CA LEU A 273 -13.01 4.31 13.15
C LEU A 273 -13.80 3.07 12.72
N ILE A 274 -14.83 2.71 13.48
CA ILE A 274 -15.69 1.56 13.20
C ILE A 274 -17.01 2.12 12.65
N PRO A 275 -17.25 2.05 11.32
CA PRO A 275 -18.56 2.42 10.81
C PRO A 275 -19.61 1.55 11.49
N PRO A 276 -20.77 2.11 11.90
CA PRO A 276 -21.84 1.33 12.47
C PRO A 276 -22.24 0.24 11.48
N ARG A 277 -22.30 -1.01 11.95
CA ARG A 277 -22.90 -2.09 11.15
C ARG A 277 -24.30 -1.62 10.78
N LYS A 278 -24.60 -1.55 9.49
CA LYS A 278 -26.00 -1.43 9.05
C LYS A 278 -26.67 -2.73 9.47
N THR A 279 -27.46 -2.66 10.54
CA THR A 279 -28.38 -3.72 10.97
C THR A 279 -29.46 -3.91 9.93
#